data_d926fd9361001e9dfbd26168900c98b8
#
_entry.id   d926fd9361001e9dfbd26168900c98b8
#
_cell.length_a   1.000
_cell.length_b   1.000
_cell.length_c   1.000
_cell.angle_alpha   90.00
_cell.angle_beta   90.00
_cell.angle_gamma   90.00
#
_symmetry.space_group_name_H-M   'P 1'
#
loop_
_entity.id
_entity.type
_entity.pdbx_description
1 polymer ?
#
loop_
_entity_poly.entity_id
_entity_poly.type
_entity_poly.pdbx_seq_one_letter_code
_entity_poly.pdbx_strand_id
1 'polypeptide(L)'
;CPMPAGEVLPDCGSICALLTAASGAKPFYIGKPNRSMVDIISGFTGVPNAEICCVGDRLYTDIAVAVNAGAQSVLVMSGETTPEILAESETKPGWVMEDVAELADVLEAQ
;
A
#
# COMPACT_ATOMS: atom_id res chain seq x y z
N CYS A 1 9.02 -3.48 -11.15
CA CYS A 1 8.98 -2.15 -10.55
C CYS A 1 8.96 -1.11 -11.67
N PRO A 2 7.95 -0.25 -11.76
CA PRO A 2 7.91 0.82 -12.75
C PRO A 2 9.01 1.86 -12.49
N MET A 3 9.58 2.39 -13.57
CA MET A 3 10.62 3.40 -13.57
C MET A 3 10.16 4.62 -14.37
N PRO A 4 10.76 5.80 -14.17
CA PRO A 4 10.53 6.94 -15.03
C PRO A 4 10.74 6.57 -16.50
N ALA A 5 10.02 7.21 -17.42
CA ALA A 5 10.03 6.95 -18.86
C ALA A 5 9.45 5.60 -19.32
N GLY A 6 8.68 4.92 -18.47
CA GLY A 6 7.98 3.67 -18.85
C GLY A 6 8.87 2.42 -18.85
N GLU A 7 10.09 2.52 -18.36
CA GLU A 7 10.95 1.36 -18.15
C GLU A 7 10.48 0.54 -16.93
N VAL A 8 10.92 -0.73 -16.86
CA VAL A 8 10.62 -1.62 -15.74
C VAL A 8 11.89 -2.32 -15.26
N LEU A 9 12.02 -2.48 -13.95
CA LEU A 9 13.05 -3.32 -13.34
C LEU A 9 12.43 -4.60 -12.78
N PRO A 10 13.07 -5.76 -12.96
CA PRO A 10 12.70 -6.98 -12.25
C PRO A 10 12.78 -6.74 -10.74
N ASP A 11 11.73 -7.13 -10.03
CA ASP A 11 11.65 -7.04 -8.58
C ASP A 11 11.15 -8.36 -7.98
N CYS A 12 10.64 -8.32 -6.75
CA CYS A 12 10.15 -9.48 -6.02
C CYS A 12 9.21 -10.37 -6.84
N GLY A 13 8.27 -9.79 -7.59
CA GLY A 13 7.32 -10.54 -8.41
C GLY A 13 8.02 -11.36 -9.50
N SER A 14 8.98 -10.75 -10.20
CA SER A 14 9.77 -11.41 -11.25
C SER A 14 10.65 -12.52 -10.68
N ILE A 15 11.29 -12.27 -9.54
CA ILE A 15 12.11 -13.27 -8.83
C ILE A 15 11.25 -14.45 -8.39
N CYS A 16 10.09 -14.17 -7.79
CA CYS A 16 9.15 -15.22 -7.38
C CYS A 16 8.63 -16.04 -8.56
N ALA A 17 8.35 -15.40 -9.72
CA ALA A 17 7.94 -16.09 -10.92
C ALA A 17 9.04 -17.04 -11.44
N LEU A 18 10.30 -16.58 -11.44
CA LEU A 18 11.45 -17.41 -11.80
C LEU A 18 11.58 -18.64 -10.89
N LEU A 19 11.52 -18.44 -9.57
CA LEU A 19 11.64 -19.51 -8.58
C LEU A 19 10.45 -20.48 -8.65
N THR A 20 9.24 -19.97 -8.89
CA THR A 20 8.04 -20.81 -9.10
C THR A 20 8.19 -21.69 -10.33
N ALA A 21 8.65 -21.13 -11.45
CA ALA A 21 8.89 -21.89 -12.67
C ALA A 21 9.95 -22.99 -12.49
N ALA A 22 11.00 -22.73 -11.69
CA ALA A 22 12.07 -23.67 -11.46
C ALA A 22 11.70 -24.77 -10.45
N SER A 23 10.90 -24.47 -9.43
CA SER A 23 10.65 -25.38 -8.28
C SER A 23 9.22 -25.95 -8.24
N GLY A 24 8.27 -25.36 -8.95
CA GLY A 24 6.84 -25.66 -8.82
C GLY A 24 6.20 -25.11 -7.52
N ALA A 25 6.97 -24.55 -6.63
CA ALA A 25 6.47 -23.96 -5.38
C ALA A 25 5.79 -22.62 -5.63
N LYS A 26 4.70 -22.36 -4.91
CA LYS A 26 4.01 -21.05 -4.98
C LYS A 26 4.44 -20.18 -3.80
N PRO A 27 4.89 -18.93 -4.03
CA PRO A 27 5.26 -18.03 -2.95
C PRO A 27 4.02 -17.52 -2.20
N PHE A 28 4.21 -17.22 -0.93
CA PHE A 28 3.28 -16.41 -0.15
C PHE A 28 3.90 -15.00 0.00
N TYR A 29 3.18 -13.99 -0.47
CA TYR A 29 3.64 -12.60 -0.42
C TYR A 29 3.18 -11.96 0.89
N ILE A 30 4.12 -11.71 1.80
CA ILE A 30 3.84 -10.99 3.07
C ILE A 30 3.63 -9.50 2.82
N GLY A 31 4.31 -8.95 1.81
CA GLY A 31 4.27 -7.53 1.48
C GLY A 31 2.92 -7.07 0.90
N LYS A 32 2.77 -5.76 0.83
CA LYS A 32 1.59 -5.08 0.24
C LYS A 32 1.24 -5.67 -1.14
N PRO A 33 -0.02 -5.88 -1.47
CA PRO A 33 -1.25 -5.50 -0.76
C PRO A 33 -1.76 -6.53 0.26
N ASN A 34 -0.96 -7.55 0.62
CA ASN A 34 -1.37 -8.56 1.59
C ASN A 34 -1.47 -7.95 3.00
N ARG A 35 -2.56 -8.27 3.69
CA ARG A 35 -2.86 -7.76 5.03
C ARG A 35 -1.84 -8.15 6.12
N SER A 36 -1.01 -9.16 5.85
CA SER A 36 -0.08 -9.74 6.83
C SER A 36 0.82 -8.71 7.51
N MET A 37 1.24 -7.64 6.81
CA MET A 37 2.07 -6.58 7.42
C MET A 37 1.31 -5.86 8.54
N VAL A 38 0.05 -5.50 8.31
CA VAL A 38 -0.79 -4.82 9.31
C VAL A 38 -1.11 -5.76 10.46
N ASP A 39 -1.44 -7.03 10.18
CA ASP A 39 -1.71 -8.03 11.21
C ASP A 39 -0.49 -8.27 12.13
N ILE A 40 0.72 -8.28 11.57
CA ILE A 40 1.96 -8.41 12.33
C ILE A 40 2.18 -7.18 13.23
N ILE A 41 1.97 -5.96 12.71
CA ILE A 41 2.08 -4.72 13.47
C ILE A 41 1.06 -4.72 14.61
N SER A 42 -0.19 -5.06 14.33
CA SER A 42 -1.26 -5.18 15.33
C SER A 42 -0.88 -6.18 16.43
N GLY A 43 -0.41 -7.37 16.05
CA GLY A 43 0.03 -8.39 17.00
C GLY A 43 1.23 -7.97 17.86
N PHE A 44 2.16 -7.20 17.29
CA PHE A 44 3.34 -6.72 18.00
C PHE A 44 3.04 -5.54 18.94
N THR A 45 2.19 -4.62 18.51
CA THR A 45 1.87 -3.39 19.26
C THR A 45 0.68 -3.52 20.20
N GLY A 46 -0.18 -4.51 19.96
CA GLY A 46 -1.48 -4.65 20.64
C GLY A 46 -2.54 -3.65 20.14
N VAL A 47 -2.22 -2.83 19.12
CA VAL A 47 -3.17 -1.88 18.53
C VAL A 47 -4.05 -2.62 17.52
N PRO A 48 -5.39 -2.53 17.62
CA PRO A 48 -6.30 -3.16 16.65
C PRO A 48 -6.08 -2.60 15.23
N ASN A 49 -6.26 -3.44 14.20
CA ASN A 49 -6.10 -3.01 12.80
C ASN A 49 -6.90 -1.74 12.49
N ALA A 50 -8.11 -1.61 13.00
CA ALA A 50 -8.97 -0.44 12.78
C ALA A 50 -8.39 0.89 13.31
N GLU A 51 -7.41 0.83 14.20
CA GLU A 51 -6.72 1.98 14.78
C GLU A 51 -5.33 2.21 14.15
N ILE A 52 -4.93 1.35 13.19
CA ILE A 52 -3.70 1.51 12.41
C ILE A 52 -4.05 2.28 11.13
N CYS A 53 -3.21 3.24 10.76
CA CYS A 53 -3.36 3.99 9.52
C CYS A 53 -2.18 3.72 8.58
N CYS A 54 -2.49 3.31 7.35
CA CYS A 54 -1.51 3.17 6.27
C CYS A 54 -1.50 4.44 5.43
N VAL A 55 -0.32 5.02 5.23
CA VAL A 55 -0.13 6.23 4.41
C VAL A 55 0.71 5.86 3.19
N GLY A 56 0.28 6.27 2.01
CA GLY A 56 1.04 6.02 0.79
C GLY A 56 0.41 6.61 -0.46
N ASP A 57 1.10 6.47 -1.57
CA ASP A 57 0.76 7.09 -2.85
C ASP A 57 0.18 6.12 -3.89
N ARG A 58 0.13 4.81 -3.58
CA ARG A 58 -0.34 3.78 -4.51
C ARG A 58 -1.61 3.10 -4.03
N LEU A 59 -2.66 3.17 -4.85
CA LEU A 59 -3.94 2.54 -4.55
C LEU A 59 -3.84 1.01 -4.46
N TYR A 60 -3.13 0.38 -5.40
CA TYR A 60 -3.06 -1.08 -5.52
C TYR A 60 -2.10 -1.76 -4.52
N THR A 61 -1.33 -1.00 -3.76
CA THR A 61 -0.45 -1.51 -2.71
C THR A 61 -0.72 -0.88 -1.36
N ASP A 62 -0.47 0.42 -1.23
CA ASP A 62 -0.50 1.13 0.06
C ASP A 62 -1.91 1.28 0.61
N ILE A 63 -2.87 1.59 -0.25
CA ILE A 63 -4.26 1.70 0.16
C ILE A 63 -4.91 0.31 0.23
N ALA A 64 -4.58 -0.56 -0.72
CA ALA A 64 -5.12 -1.91 -0.75
C ALA A 64 -4.73 -2.73 0.49
N VAL A 65 -3.53 -2.58 1.05
CA VAL A 65 -3.14 -3.28 2.29
C VAL A 65 -4.00 -2.86 3.47
N ALA A 66 -4.33 -1.56 3.58
CA ALA A 66 -5.22 -1.06 4.62
C ALA A 66 -6.64 -1.63 4.47
N VAL A 67 -7.21 -1.54 3.27
CA VAL A 67 -8.54 -2.10 2.95
C VAL A 67 -8.60 -3.59 3.27
N ASN A 68 -7.60 -4.36 2.82
CA ASN A 68 -7.53 -5.81 3.06
C ASN A 68 -7.39 -6.18 4.53
N ALA A 69 -6.79 -5.32 5.34
CA ALA A 69 -6.58 -5.54 6.76
C ALA A 69 -7.69 -4.96 7.66
N GLY A 70 -8.61 -4.17 7.11
CA GLY A 70 -9.58 -3.40 7.89
C GLY A 70 -8.95 -2.27 8.68
N ALA A 71 -7.86 -1.69 8.15
CA ALA A 71 -7.15 -0.55 8.70
C ALA A 71 -7.60 0.77 8.06
N GLN A 72 -7.21 1.89 8.65
CA GLN A 72 -7.41 3.22 8.07
C GLN A 72 -6.40 3.48 6.94
N SER A 73 -6.73 4.39 6.03
CA SER A 73 -5.81 4.73 4.93
C SER A 73 -5.84 6.20 4.55
N VAL A 74 -4.67 6.76 4.29
CA VAL A 74 -4.46 8.09 3.73
C VAL A 74 -3.71 7.95 2.41
N LEU A 75 -4.33 8.36 1.33
CA LEU A 75 -3.68 8.51 0.03
C LEU A 75 -3.04 9.89 -0.04
N VAL A 76 -1.76 9.95 -0.36
CA VAL A 76 -1.06 11.20 -0.68
C VAL A 76 -0.90 11.34 -2.19
N MET A 77 -1.29 12.50 -2.73
CA MET A 77 -1.30 12.78 -4.17
C MET A 77 0.06 13.21 -4.72
N SER A 78 1.07 13.30 -3.86
CA SER A 78 2.45 13.69 -4.22
C SER A 78 3.28 12.59 -4.89
N GLY A 79 2.68 11.43 -5.20
CA GLY A 79 3.37 10.28 -5.76
C GLY A 79 2.77 9.77 -7.08
N GLU A 80 2.53 8.44 -7.16
CA GLU A 80 2.14 7.76 -8.40
C GLU A 80 0.67 8.00 -8.78
N THR A 81 -0.25 8.11 -7.81
CA THR A 81 -1.69 8.21 -8.10
C THR A 81 -2.06 9.60 -8.60
N THR A 82 -2.75 9.65 -9.75
CA THR A 82 -3.35 10.87 -10.30
C THR A 82 -4.85 10.95 -9.98
N PRO A 83 -5.49 12.14 -10.11
CA PRO A 83 -6.94 12.26 -9.93
C PRO A 83 -7.75 11.31 -10.82
N GLU A 84 -7.30 11.06 -12.04
CA GLU A 84 -7.96 10.16 -12.99
C GLU A 84 -7.88 8.72 -12.51
N ILE A 85 -6.69 8.27 -12.08
CA ILE A 85 -6.48 6.92 -11.52
C ILE A 85 -7.35 6.72 -10.27
N LEU A 86 -7.41 7.74 -9.39
CA LEU A 86 -8.24 7.67 -8.18
C LEU A 86 -9.73 7.57 -8.52
N ALA A 87 -10.19 8.32 -9.53
CA ALA A 87 -11.59 8.31 -9.94
C ALA A 87 -12.03 6.93 -10.45
N GLU A 88 -11.19 6.27 -11.25
CA GLU A 88 -11.46 4.97 -11.88
C GLU A 88 -11.22 3.77 -10.94
N SER A 89 -10.47 3.93 -9.86
CA SER A 89 -10.10 2.86 -8.96
C SER A 89 -11.30 2.32 -8.17
N GLU A 90 -11.41 1.01 -8.04
CA GLU A 90 -12.32 0.35 -7.10
C GLU A 90 -11.82 0.43 -5.65
N THR A 91 -10.50 0.52 -5.45
CA THR A 91 -9.88 0.70 -4.13
C THR A 91 -10.00 2.16 -3.71
N LYS A 92 -10.79 2.43 -2.67
CA LYS A 92 -11.01 3.79 -2.17
C LYS A 92 -10.25 4.01 -0.86
N PRO A 93 -9.46 5.09 -0.76
CA PRO A 93 -8.83 5.49 0.49
C PRO A 93 -9.85 6.05 1.49
N GLY A 94 -9.52 6.01 2.78
CA GLY A 94 -10.31 6.66 3.83
C GLY A 94 -10.21 8.19 3.76
N TRP A 95 -9.01 8.69 3.48
CA TRP A 95 -8.71 10.11 3.27
C TRP A 95 -7.79 10.30 2.08
N VAL A 96 -7.87 11.48 1.48
CA VAL A 96 -6.99 11.93 0.39
C VAL A 96 -6.37 13.27 0.81
N MET A 97 -5.05 13.38 0.71
CA MET A 97 -4.28 14.58 1.04
C MET A 97 -3.30 14.90 -0.09
N GLU A 98 -2.87 16.15 -0.18
CA GLU A 98 -1.88 16.54 -1.19
C GLU A 98 -0.54 15.84 -0.95
N ASP A 99 -0.10 15.86 0.31
CA ASP A 99 1.18 15.26 0.73
C ASP A 99 1.21 14.92 2.22
N VAL A 100 2.37 14.51 2.71
CA VAL A 100 2.58 14.17 4.12
C VAL A 100 2.61 15.43 5.01
N ALA A 101 2.91 16.62 4.46
CA ALA A 101 2.89 17.85 5.23
C ALA A 101 1.45 18.23 5.62
N GLU A 102 0.49 18.10 4.71
CA GLU A 102 -0.93 18.29 5.02
C GLU A 102 -1.39 17.32 6.13
N LEU A 103 -0.95 16.06 6.09
CA LEU A 103 -1.24 15.11 7.16
C LEU A 103 -0.67 15.56 8.51
N ALA A 104 0.58 16.09 8.52
CA ALA A 104 1.20 16.60 9.74
C ALA A 104 0.40 17.79 10.31
N ASP A 105 0.02 18.74 9.46
CA ASP A 105 -0.79 19.92 9.87
C ASP A 105 -2.13 19.49 10.50
N VAL A 106 -2.80 18.49 9.93
CA VAL A 106 -4.06 17.96 10.48
C VAL A 106 -3.85 17.31 11.85
N LEU A 107 -2.74 16.60 12.05
CA LEU A 107 -2.43 15.95 13.34
C LEU A 107 -2.01 16.95 14.42
N GLU A 108 -1.30 18.03 14.04
CA GLU A 108 -0.89 19.08 14.98
C GLU A 108 -2.05 19.99 15.40
N ALA A 109 -3.10 20.07 14.60
CA ALA A 109 -4.29 20.89 14.89
C ALA A 109 -5.26 20.26 15.91
N GLN A 110 -5.01 19.02 16.34
CA GLN A 110 -5.81 18.30 17.34
C GLN A 110 -5.29 18.49 18.75
#